data_6ae2115758fe9b3c45b5f68bf4f3c53d
#
_entry.id   6ae2115758fe9b3c45b5f68bf4f3c53d
#
_cell.length_a   1.000
_cell.length_b   1.000
_cell.length_c   1.000
_cell.angle_alpha   90.00
_cell.angle_beta   90.00
_cell.angle_gamma   90.00
#
_symmetry.space_group_name_H-M   'P 1'
#
loop_
_entity.id
_entity.type
_entity.pdbx_description
1 polymer ?
#
loop_
_entity_poly.entity_id
_entity_poly.type
_entity_poly.pdbx_seq_one_letter_code
_entity_poly.pdbx_strand_id
1 'polypeptide(L)'
;MTTTPAAVAHIITKLELGGAQQNTLFTVAHLNTARFRPLLITGEPGLLDQEARALSGVEFHQVPSLKRPIRPIADLRALLALTLLLRRLRPLIVHTHSSKAGILGRWAARRAGVPIIIHSIHGFGFTRYQHPLVRRALIALERRTSRFTTRFFAVSEANRRLGIELGLFPADRCTVIRSGVDLHAFRRARVDTVAKKRELGLEPGRPVVGMIAPLKPQKAPLDFVRLAALVHRSKLDARFVLVGDGELRGAVEAEVERVGLAGSFKLTGWRRDIAEVLRCFDLFVLTSLWEGLPRVYLEALASGVPVVGTRVDGAAEVIRDGVNGYLVEPGDVRGMADRVLELLAHPDVAVRMGQKGESLPQEFDIRDMIRRLEREYDRLVGDQKQGDIVSVASRYGTPAQN
;
A
#
# COMPACT_ATOMS: atom_id res chain seq x y z
N MET A 1 16.33 -19.64 -28.87
CA MET A 1 16.89 -18.28 -28.75
C MET A 1 16.56 -17.75 -27.37
N THR A 2 17.51 -17.63 -26.48
CA THR A 2 17.32 -17.04 -25.14
C THR A 2 17.09 -15.53 -25.32
N THR A 3 15.85 -15.10 -25.20
CA THR A 3 15.53 -13.66 -25.22
C THR A 3 16.08 -13.02 -23.95
N THR A 4 16.88 -11.96 -24.11
CA THR A 4 17.39 -11.20 -22.96
C THR A 4 16.21 -10.71 -22.09
N PRO A 5 16.27 -10.91 -20.75
CA PRO A 5 15.20 -10.50 -19.85
C PRO A 5 14.89 -8.99 -19.97
N ALA A 6 13.63 -8.63 -20.03
CA ALA A 6 13.19 -7.24 -20.13
C ALA A 6 13.53 -6.47 -18.85
N ALA A 7 14.26 -5.36 -18.96
CA ALA A 7 14.59 -4.52 -17.82
C ALA A 7 13.34 -3.72 -17.35
N VAL A 8 12.97 -3.89 -16.10
CA VAL A 8 11.81 -3.24 -15.45
C VAL A 8 12.30 -2.38 -14.29
N ALA A 9 12.21 -1.07 -14.42
CA ALA A 9 12.61 -0.11 -13.39
C ALA A 9 11.41 0.29 -12.52
N HIS A 10 11.37 -0.18 -11.29
CA HIS A 10 10.42 0.28 -10.27
C HIS A 10 10.92 1.54 -9.59
N ILE A 11 10.10 2.59 -9.55
CA ILE A 11 10.47 3.88 -8.94
C ILE A 11 9.51 4.21 -7.81
N ILE A 12 10.05 4.38 -6.59
CA ILE A 12 9.29 4.76 -5.40
C ILE A 12 10.03 5.84 -4.60
N THR A 13 9.29 6.74 -3.93
CA THR A 13 9.91 7.90 -3.27
C THR A 13 10.78 7.51 -2.07
N LYS A 14 10.32 6.55 -1.26
CA LYS A 14 11.01 6.13 -0.02
C LYS A 14 10.52 4.75 0.40
N LEU A 15 11.42 3.90 0.87
CA LEU A 15 11.10 2.56 1.39
C LEU A 15 10.88 2.59 2.91
N GLU A 16 9.69 3.00 3.33
CA GLU A 16 9.21 2.92 4.71
C GLU A 16 8.48 1.59 4.96
N LEU A 17 8.15 1.30 6.23
CA LEU A 17 7.27 0.18 6.59
C LEU A 17 5.81 0.55 6.27
N GLY A 18 5.42 0.41 5.02
CA GLY A 18 4.08 0.72 4.52
C GLY A 18 3.65 -0.20 3.39
N GLY A 19 2.34 -0.28 3.14
CA GLY A 19 1.77 -1.25 2.20
C GLY A 19 2.31 -1.15 0.77
N ALA A 20 2.40 0.06 0.22
CA ALA A 20 2.93 0.28 -1.12
C ALA A 20 4.41 -0.11 -1.24
N GLN A 21 5.20 0.22 -0.22
CA GLN A 21 6.63 -0.05 -0.15
C GLN A 21 6.91 -1.55 -0.05
N GLN A 22 6.22 -2.25 0.85
CA GLN A 22 6.34 -3.69 0.99
C GLN A 22 5.91 -4.43 -0.29
N ASN A 23 4.82 -3.99 -0.93
CA ASN A 23 4.40 -4.57 -2.22
C ASN A 23 5.43 -4.32 -3.31
N THR A 24 6.00 -3.11 -3.41
CA THR A 24 7.05 -2.82 -4.40
C THR A 24 8.29 -3.68 -4.15
N LEU A 25 8.74 -3.78 -2.90
CA LEU A 25 9.90 -4.59 -2.53
C LEU A 25 9.66 -6.08 -2.82
N PHE A 26 8.49 -6.60 -2.44
CA PHE A 26 8.12 -7.99 -2.75
C PHE A 26 8.06 -8.21 -4.26
N THR A 27 7.51 -7.27 -5.02
CA THR A 27 7.43 -7.37 -6.48
C THR A 27 8.82 -7.53 -7.09
N VAL A 28 9.76 -6.62 -6.81
CA VAL A 28 11.10 -6.70 -7.40
C VAL A 28 11.88 -7.93 -6.98
N ALA A 29 11.61 -8.45 -5.76
CA ALA A 29 12.24 -9.67 -5.24
C ALA A 29 11.71 -10.97 -5.88
N HIS A 30 10.49 -10.95 -6.44
CA HIS A 30 9.81 -12.18 -6.90
C HIS A 30 9.41 -12.16 -8.37
N LEU A 31 9.77 -11.13 -9.14
CA LEU A 31 9.64 -11.17 -10.59
C LEU A 31 10.46 -12.34 -11.17
N ASN A 32 9.89 -13.03 -12.13
CA ASN A 32 10.58 -14.12 -12.84
C ASN A 32 11.82 -13.58 -13.60
N THR A 33 12.99 -13.83 -13.05
CA THR A 33 14.27 -13.31 -13.56
C THR A 33 14.68 -13.87 -14.92
N ALA A 34 14.11 -14.99 -15.34
CA ALA A 34 14.27 -15.49 -16.71
C ALA A 34 13.57 -14.59 -17.75
N ARG A 35 12.57 -13.80 -17.33
CA ARG A 35 11.78 -12.93 -18.22
C ARG A 35 12.02 -11.45 -17.96
N PHE A 36 12.28 -11.06 -16.72
CA PHE A 36 12.40 -9.68 -16.28
C PHE A 36 13.68 -9.45 -15.49
N ARG A 37 14.38 -8.36 -15.75
CA ARG A 37 15.51 -7.87 -14.94
C ARG A 37 15.00 -6.72 -14.06
N PRO A 38 14.78 -6.95 -12.76
CA PRO A 38 14.24 -5.92 -11.86
C PRO A 38 15.30 -4.88 -11.49
N LEU A 39 14.92 -3.61 -11.60
CA LEU A 39 15.68 -2.45 -11.14
C LEU A 39 14.83 -1.73 -10.11
N LEU A 40 15.39 -1.38 -8.95
CA LEU A 40 14.69 -0.63 -7.92
C LEU A 40 15.35 0.74 -7.72
N ILE A 41 14.59 1.80 -7.97
CA ILE A 41 15.05 3.18 -7.82
C ILE A 41 14.28 3.84 -6.70
N THR A 42 15.00 4.30 -5.67
CA THR A 42 14.42 4.97 -4.51
C THR A 42 14.91 6.41 -4.38
N GLY A 43 14.26 7.19 -3.53
CA GLY A 43 14.67 8.56 -3.22
C GLY A 43 15.49 8.67 -1.93
N GLU A 44 14.95 9.38 -0.94
CA GLU A 44 15.58 9.52 0.37
C GLU A 44 15.64 8.17 1.11
N PRO A 45 16.63 7.99 2.03
CA PRO A 45 16.80 6.74 2.78
C PRO A 45 15.55 6.32 3.54
N GLY A 46 15.24 5.02 3.50
CA GLY A 46 14.10 4.40 4.15
C GLY A 46 14.47 3.19 5.01
N LEU A 47 13.54 2.75 5.85
CA LEU A 47 13.73 1.62 6.77
C LEU A 47 13.98 0.27 6.07
N LEU A 48 13.51 0.12 4.82
CA LEU A 48 13.66 -1.11 4.04
C LEU A 48 14.82 -1.06 3.05
N ASP A 49 15.65 0.00 3.02
CA ASP A 49 16.75 0.13 2.05
C ASP A 49 17.81 -0.96 2.23
N GLN A 50 18.11 -1.36 3.46
CA GLN A 50 19.07 -2.43 3.73
C GLN A 50 18.58 -3.77 3.17
N GLU A 51 17.30 -4.08 3.36
CA GLU A 51 16.66 -5.26 2.78
C GLU A 51 16.67 -5.21 1.27
N ALA A 52 16.32 -4.04 0.69
CA ALA A 52 16.33 -3.86 -0.76
C ALA A 52 17.72 -4.08 -1.38
N ARG A 53 18.78 -3.62 -0.71
CA ARG A 53 20.19 -3.82 -1.15
C ARG A 53 20.64 -5.28 -1.05
N ALA A 54 20.07 -6.04 -0.12
CA ALA A 54 20.39 -7.45 0.09
C ALA A 54 19.67 -8.39 -0.88
N LEU A 55 18.72 -7.90 -1.69
CA LEU A 55 17.99 -8.72 -2.65
C LEU A 55 18.90 -9.19 -3.78
N SER A 56 19.04 -10.51 -3.92
CA SER A 56 19.76 -11.11 -5.03
C SER A 56 19.01 -10.88 -6.36
N GLY A 57 19.73 -10.52 -7.41
CA GLY A 57 19.18 -10.31 -8.74
C GLY A 57 18.42 -8.98 -8.94
N VAL A 58 18.37 -8.10 -7.94
CA VAL A 58 17.77 -6.77 -8.01
C VAL A 58 18.85 -5.70 -8.04
N GLU A 59 18.88 -4.87 -9.07
CA GLU A 59 19.80 -3.74 -9.16
C GLU A 59 19.20 -2.53 -8.45
N PHE A 60 19.80 -2.12 -7.31
CA PHE A 60 19.30 -1.03 -6.48
C PHE A 60 20.01 0.30 -6.77
N HIS A 61 19.21 1.35 -6.98
CA HIS A 61 19.68 2.72 -7.18
C HIS A 61 19.01 3.70 -6.25
N GLN A 62 19.74 4.72 -5.82
CA GLN A 62 19.20 5.76 -4.95
C GLN A 62 19.38 7.14 -5.60
N VAL A 63 18.32 7.95 -5.61
CA VAL A 63 18.27 9.33 -6.08
C VAL A 63 17.89 10.25 -4.92
N PRO A 64 18.85 10.71 -4.08
CA PRO A 64 18.57 11.39 -2.81
C PRO A 64 17.78 12.69 -2.94
N SER A 65 17.77 13.31 -4.12
CA SER A 65 16.96 14.49 -4.42
C SER A 65 15.46 14.19 -4.55
N LEU A 66 15.06 12.92 -4.76
CA LEU A 66 13.67 12.50 -4.80
C LEU A 66 13.12 12.39 -3.36
N LYS A 67 12.65 13.50 -2.82
CA LYS A 67 12.13 13.63 -1.45
C LYS A 67 10.62 13.68 -1.42
N ARG A 68 10.00 13.25 -0.30
CA ARG A 68 8.54 13.24 -0.14
C ARG A 68 7.91 14.64 -0.16
N PRO A 69 8.41 15.67 0.58
CA PRO A 69 7.86 17.02 0.52
C PRO A 69 8.05 17.67 -0.86
N ILE A 70 7.10 18.53 -1.27
CA ILE A 70 7.24 19.31 -2.50
C ILE A 70 8.32 20.37 -2.27
N ARG A 71 9.41 20.28 -3.04
CA ARG A 71 10.56 21.21 -3.02
C ARG A 71 11.02 21.47 -4.45
N PRO A 72 10.65 22.59 -5.08
CA PRO A 72 10.83 22.79 -6.54
C PRO A 72 12.25 22.54 -7.04
N ILE A 73 13.28 23.04 -6.35
CA ILE A 73 14.68 22.86 -6.74
C ILE A 73 15.10 21.38 -6.59
N ALA A 74 14.74 20.73 -5.49
CA ALA A 74 15.03 19.30 -5.28
C ALA A 74 14.26 18.44 -6.29
N ASP A 75 13.04 18.80 -6.61
CA ASP A 75 12.19 18.10 -7.57
C ASP A 75 12.74 18.20 -9.00
N LEU A 76 13.24 19.37 -9.38
CA LEU A 76 13.95 19.55 -10.67
C LEU A 76 15.23 18.70 -10.71
N ARG A 77 16.04 18.72 -9.64
CA ARG A 77 17.25 17.88 -9.53
C ARG A 77 16.89 16.39 -9.61
N ALA A 78 15.83 15.96 -8.93
CA ALA A 78 15.34 14.60 -8.99
C ALA A 78 14.90 14.20 -10.41
N LEU A 79 14.17 15.07 -11.09
CA LEU A 79 13.75 14.84 -12.48
C LEU A 79 14.94 14.68 -13.43
N LEU A 80 15.97 15.53 -13.31
CA LEU A 80 17.18 15.43 -14.14
C LEU A 80 17.97 14.16 -13.81
N ALA A 81 18.21 13.88 -12.53
CA ALA A 81 18.94 12.68 -12.08
C ALA A 81 18.22 11.38 -12.52
N LEU A 82 16.92 11.29 -12.36
CA LEU A 82 16.11 10.16 -12.84
C LEU A 82 16.20 10.03 -14.36
N THR A 83 16.13 11.14 -15.11
CA THR A 83 16.23 11.11 -16.58
C THR A 83 17.58 10.56 -17.03
N LEU A 84 18.68 11.04 -16.44
CA LEU A 84 20.04 10.58 -16.77
C LEU A 84 20.22 9.09 -16.38
N LEU A 85 19.73 8.69 -15.22
CA LEU A 85 19.79 7.31 -14.75
C LEU A 85 19.03 6.37 -15.71
N LEU A 86 17.80 6.73 -16.08
CA LEU A 86 16.97 5.92 -17.00
C LEU A 86 17.57 5.85 -18.41
N ARG A 87 18.20 6.91 -18.90
CA ARG A 87 18.96 6.89 -20.19
C ARG A 87 20.14 5.93 -20.13
N ARG A 88 20.83 5.84 -18.99
CA ARG A 88 21.95 4.91 -18.77
C ARG A 88 21.47 3.47 -18.66
N LEU A 89 20.43 3.21 -17.86
CA LEU A 89 19.91 1.87 -17.59
C LEU A 89 19.09 1.28 -18.75
N ARG A 90 18.51 2.13 -19.60
CA ARG A 90 17.66 1.80 -20.76
C ARG A 90 16.60 0.74 -20.44
N PRO A 91 15.77 0.92 -19.39
CA PRO A 91 14.72 -0.05 -19.10
C PRO A 91 13.67 -0.06 -20.22
N LEU A 92 13.11 -1.24 -20.50
CA LEU A 92 11.96 -1.38 -21.39
C LEU A 92 10.69 -0.88 -20.72
N ILE A 93 10.57 -1.11 -19.41
CA ILE A 93 9.42 -0.71 -18.60
C ILE A 93 9.91 0.18 -17.46
N VAL A 94 9.23 1.32 -17.27
CA VAL A 94 9.28 2.08 -16.02
C VAL A 94 7.94 1.93 -15.32
N HIS A 95 7.96 1.38 -14.10
CA HIS A 95 6.79 1.22 -13.25
C HIS A 95 6.94 2.08 -12.00
N THR A 96 6.11 3.11 -11.89
CA THR A 96 6.17 4.09 -10.82
C THR A 96 5.15 3.82 -9.72
N HIS A 97 5.53 4.08 -8.46
CA HIS A 97 4.71 3.94 -7.26
C HIS A 97 4.74 5.23 -6.46
N SER A 98 3.70 5.47 -5.61
CA SER A 98 3.51 6.71 -4.84
C SER A 98 3.35 7.97 -5.70
N SER A 99 2.76 9.02 -5.11
CA SER A 99 2.36 10.22 -5.88
C SER A 99 3.55 10.98 -6.47
N LYS A 100 4.58 11.29 -5.67
CA LYS A 100 5.71 12.10 -6.15
C LYS A 100 6.60 11.34 -7.12
N ALA A 101 7.02 10.11 -6.78
CA ALA A 101 7.77 9.27 -7.71
C ALA A 101 6.91 8.92 -8.95
N GLY A 102 5.59 8.83 -8.78
CA GLY A 102 4.63 8.69 -9.88
C GLY A 102 4.74 9.83 -10.90
N ILE A 103 4.70 11.07 -10.46
CA ILE A 103 4.81 12.23 -11.35
C ILE A 103 6.23 12.35 -11.92
N LEU A 104 7.24 12.50 -11.06
CA LEU A 104 8.62 12.77 -11.52
C LEU A 104 9.20 11.60 -12.29
N GLY A 105 8.94 10.35 -11.89
CA GLY A 105 9.40 9.14 -12.57
C GLY A 105 8.80 8.99 -13.96
N ARG A 106 7.50 9.23 -14.14
CA ARG A 106 6.86 9.18 -15.47
C ARG A 106 7.37 10.29 -16.40
N TRP A 107 7.57 11.53 -15.89
CA TRP A 107 8.17 12.59 -16.66
C TRP A 107 9.63 12.31 -17.04
N ALA A 108 10.40 11.70 -16.13
CA ALA A 108 11.77 11.27 -16.42
C ALA A 108 11.79 10.14 -17.45
N ALA A 109 10.92 9.15 -17.33
CA ALA A 109 10.79 8.05 -18.28
C ALA A 109 10.46 8.55 -19.70
N ARG A 110 9.48 9.47 -19.83
CA ARG A 110 9.15 10.10 -21.09
C ARG A 110 10.37 10.83 -21.71
N ARG A 111 11.10 11.62 -20.89
CA ARG A 111 12.32 12.34 -21.38
C ARG A 111 13.47 11.39 -21.73
N ALA A 112 13.53 10.25 -21.09
CA ALA A 112 14.51 9.21 -21.36
C ALA A 112 14.16 8.34 -22.58
N GLY A 113 12.95 8.47 -23.14
CA GLY A 113 12.48 7.66 -24.26
C GLY A 113 12.10 6.23 -23.88
N VAL A 114 11.70 5.99 -22.62
CA VAL A 114 11.27 4.66 -22.16
C VAL A 114 9.98 4.25 -22.88
N PRO A 115 9.93 3.05 -23.51
CA PRO A 115 8.81 2.64 -24.36
C PRO A 115 7.51 2.42 -23.58
N ILE A 116 7.59 1.79 -22.39
CA ILE A 116 6.42 1.39 -21.60
C ILE A 116 6.49 2.09 -20.25
N ILE A 117 5.50 2.96 -19.99
CA ILE A 117 5.40 3.75 -18.76
C ILE A 117 4.14 3.34 -18.00
N ILE A 118 4.32 2.76 -16.79
CA ILE A 118 3.25 2.24 -15.95
C ILE A 118 3.20 3.02 -14.63
N HIS A 119 1.99 3.17 -14.09
CA HIS A 119 1.78 3.73 -12.77
C HIS A 119 0.83 2.89 -11.92
N SER A 120 1.28 2.46 -10.73
CA SER A 120 0.43 1.86 -9.71
C SER A 120 -0.14 2.90 -8.76
N ILE A 121 -1.46 2.92 -8.66
CA ILE A 121 -2.24 3.80 -7.79
C ILE A 121 -2.49 3.05 -6.48
N HIS A 122 -1.67 3.36 -5.44
CA HIS A 122 -1.82 2.85 -4.08
C HIS A 122 -2.70 3.75 -3.19
N GLY A 123 -3.54 4.54 -3.79
CA GLY A 123 -4.27 5.69 -3.27
C GLY A 123 -3.75 6.97 -3.91
N PHE A 124 -4.64 7.94 -4.11
CA PHE A 124 -4.28 9.20 -4.75
C PHE A 124 -3.53 10.13 -3.80
N GLY A 125 -2.64 10.97 -4.34
CA GLY A 125 -1.92 12.01 -3.60
C GLY A 125 -2.75 13.26 -3.33
N PHE A 126 -4.00 13.26 -3.76
CA PHE A 126 -4.98 14.32 -3.52
C PHE A 126 -6.19 13.74 -2.76
N THR A 127 -6.65 14.48 -1.74
CA THR A 127 -7.74 14.06 -0.85
C THR A 127 -8.74 15.18 -0.63
N ARG A 128 -9.92 14.86 -0.08
CA ARG A 128 -10.93 15.85 0.32
C ARG A 128 -10.48 16.75 1.49
N TYR A 129 -9.44 16.36 2.20
CA TYR A 129 -8.90 17.08 3.35
C TYR A 129 -7.88 18.17 2.98
N GLN A 130 -7.50 18.26 1.71
CA GLN A 130 -6.57 19.29 1.21
C GLN A 130 -7.32 20.55 0.78
N HIS A 131 -6.60 21.68 0.78
CA HIS A 131 -7.13 22.93 0.23
C HIS A 131 -7.61 22.73 -1.22
N PRO A 132 -8.81 23.20 -1.61
CA PRO A 132 -9.41 22.92 -2.93
C PRO A 132 -8.52 23.28 -4.13
N LEU A 133 -7.78 24.40 -4.06
CA LEU A 133 -6.87 24.81 -5.14
C LEU A 133 -5.68 23.84 -5.27
N VAL A 134 -5.11 23.39 -4.15
CA VAL A 134 -4.02 22.41 -4.14
C VAL A 134 -4.52 21.09 -4.74
N ARG A 135 -5.70 20.63 -4.31
CA ARG A 135 -6.33 19.43 -4.85
C ARG A 135 -6.56 19.52 -6.37
N ARG A 136 -7.10 20.65 -6.85
CA ARG A 136 -7.29 20.89 -8.30
C ARG A 136 -5.98 20.88 -9.06
N ALA A 137 -4.93 21.52 -8.54
CA ALA A 137 -3.61 21.56 -9.16
C ALA A 137 -3.00 20.14 -9.26
N LEU A 138 -3.11 19.32 -8.20
CA LEU A 138 -2.63 17.95 -8.21
C LEU A 138 -3.39 17.07 -9.21
N ILE A 139 -4.71 17.21 -9.30
CA ILE A 139 -5.53 16.50 -10.30
C ILE A 139 -5.13 16.94 -11.73
N ALA A 140 -4.94 18.23 -11.98
CA ALA A 140 -4.52 18.72 -13.29
C ALA A 140 -3.12 18.20 -13.69
N LEU A 141 -2.19 18.16 -12.73
CA LEU A 141 -0.85 17.61 -12.94
C LEU A 141 -0.92 16.09 -13.26
N GLU A 142 -1.75 15.34 -12.53
CA GLU A 142 -1.97 13.91 -12.77
C GLU A 142 -2.58 13.68 -14.15
N ARG A 143 -3.62 14.45 -14.57
CA ARG A 143 -4.21 14.40 -15.91
C ARG A 143 -3.18 14.67 -17.01
N ARG A 144 -2.30 15.66 -16.81
CA ARG A 144 -1.24 15.96 -17.78
C ARG A 144 -0.25 14.81 -17.89
N THR A 145 0.13 14.20 -16.77
CA THR A 145 1.09 13.09 -16.72
C THR A 145 0.48 11.81 -17.29
N SER A 146 -0.81 11.59 -17.12
CA SER A 146 -1.51 10.40 -17.60
C SER A 146 -1.57 10.31 -19.15
N ARG A 147 -1.43 11.42 -19.87
CA ARG A 147 -1.46 11.45 -21.34
C ARG A 147 -0.40 10.55 -21.98
N PHE A 148 0.74 10.41 -21.32
CA PHE A 148 1.86 9.58 -21.80
C PHE A 148 2.14 8.36 -20.90
N THR A 149 1.24 8.03 -20.00
CA THR A 149 1.30 6.79 -19.19
C THR A 149 0.66 5.67 -20.01
N THR A 150 1.39 4.60 -20.29
CA THR A 150 0.90 3.48 -21.12
C THR A 150 -0.22 2.72 -20.43
N ARG A 151 -0.06 2.41 -19.13
CA ARG A 151 -1.00 1.60 -18.35
C ARG A 151 -1.05 2.05 -16.90
N PHE A 152 -2.22 1.92 -16.28
CA PHE A 152 -2.43 2.13 -14.86
C PHE A 152 -2.81 0.82 -14.19
N PHE A 153 -2.31 0.61 -12.96
CA PHE A 153 -2.77 -0.45 -12.09
C PHE A 153 -3.38 0.19 -10.83
N ALA A 154 -4.67 -0.06 -10.59
CA ALA A 154 -5.35 0.38 -9.39
C ALA A 154 -5.37 -0.77 -8.37
N VAL A 155 -5.13 -0.47 -7.10
CA VAL A 155 -5.14 -1.49 -6.04
C VAL A 155 -6.56 -1.85 -5.58
N SER A 156 -7.55 -1.07 -6.00
CA SER A 156 -8.98 -1.28 -5.70
C SER A 156 -9.86 -0.80 -6.84
N GLU A 157 -11.05 -1.35 -6.95
CA GLU A 157 -12.05 -0.89 -7.92
C GLU A 157 -12.53 0.53 -7.59
N ALA A 158 -12.55 0.89 -6.29
CA ALA A 158 -12.84 2.25 -5.85
C ALA A 158 -11.84 3.26 -6.43
N ASN A 159 -10.53 2.96 -6.36
CA ASN A 159 -9.52 3.83 -6.96
C ASN A 159 -9.60 3.87 -8.49
N ARG A 160 -9.93 2.75 -9.14
CA ARG A 160 -10.15 2.72 -10.59
C ARG A 160 -11.32 3.62 -10.98
N ARG A 161 -12.48 3.47 -10.34
CA ARG A 161 -13.67 4.30 -10.59
C ARG A 161 -13.38 5.78 -10.38
N LEU A 162 -12.79 6.14 -9.24
CA LEU A 162 -12.43 7.54 -8.96
C LEU A 162 -11.47 8.12 -10.02
N GLY A 163 -10.49 7.34 -10.49
CA GLY A 163 -9.58 7.78 -11.54
C GLY A 163 -10.29 8.05 -12.88
N ILE A 164 -11.28 7.21 -13.25
CA ILE A 164 -12.10 7.39 -14.46
C ILE A 164 -13.00 8.61 -14.30
N GLU A 165 -13.72 8.76 -13.20
CA GLU A 165 -14.58 9.90 -12.88
C GLU A 165 -13.84 11.24 -12.92
N LEU A 166 -12.61 11.25 -12.43
CA LEU A 166 -11.74 12.42 -12.47
C LEU A 166 -11.08 12.64 -13.84
N GLY A 167 -11.36 11.80 -14.84
CA GLY A 167 -10.77 11.89 -16.18
C GLY A 167 -9.24 11.76 -16.19
N LEU A 168 -8.69 10.97 -15.28
CA LEU A 168 -7.24 10.71 -15.25
C LEU A 168 -6.85 9.69 -16.33
N PHE A 169 -7.71 8.72 -16.60
CA PHE A 169 -7.52 7.71 -17.62
C PHE A 169 -8.85 7.09 -18.05
N PRO A 170 -8.98 6.59 -19.27
CA PRO A 170 -10.12 5.82 -19.70
C PRO A 170 -10.10 4.40 -19.09
N ALA A 171 -11.26 3.74 -19.06
CA ALA A 171 -11.45 2.45 -18.39
C ALA A 171 -10.55 1.33 -18.92
N ASP A 172 -10.28 1.32 -20.21
CA ASP A 172 -9.46 0.33 -20.93
C ASP A 172 -7.95 0.46 -20.61
N ARG A 173 -7.51 1.61 -20.08
CA ARG A 173 -6.11 1.85 -19.69
C ARG A 173 -5.82 1.57 -18.22
N CYS A 174 -6.78 1.07 -17.45
CA CYS A 174 -6.58 0.77 -16.04
C CYS A 174 -7.07 -0.65 -15.70
N THR A 175 -6.16 -1.48 -15.22
CA THR A 175 -6.43 -2.82 -14.68
C THR A 175 -6.40 -2.78 -13.16
N VAL A 176 -7.34 -3.47 -12.50
CA VAL A 176 -7.27 -3.66 -11.04
C VAL A 176 -6.32 -4.82 -10.74
N ILE A 177 -5.21 -4.49 -10.07
CA ILE A 177 -4.27 -5.44 -9.49
C ILE A 177 -4.19 -5.13 -8.00
N ARG A 178 -4.87 -5.93 -7.19
CA ARG A 178 -5.01 -5.70 -5.76
C ARG A 178 -3.68 -5.80 -5.05
N SER A 179 -3.46 -4.94 -4.05
CA SER A 179 -2.31 -5.06 -3.17
C SER A 179 -2.36 -6.39 -2.42
N GLY A 180 -1.41 -7.28 -2.71
CA GLY A 180 -1.36 -8.61 -2.12
C GLY A 180 -0.75 -8.62 -0.71
N VAL A 181 -1.13 -9.65 0.05
CA VAL A 181 -0.57 -10.02 1.36
C VAL A 181 -0.18 -11.50 1.31
N ASP A 182 0.87 -11.91 2.01
CA ASP A 182 1.18 -13.34 2.15
C ASP A 182 0.15 -13.99 3.08
N LEU A 183 -1.03 -14.31 2.51
CA LEU A 183 -2.14 -14.89 3.25
C LEU A 183 -1.75 -16.18 3.99
N HIS A 184 -0.85 -16.95 3.41
CA HIS A 184 -0.38 -18.20 4.00
C HIS A 184 0.46 -17.96 5.25
N ALA A 185 1.36 -16.98 5.25
CA ALA A 185 2.15 -16.63 6.41
C ALA A 185 1.27 -16.19 7.60
N PHE A 186 0.26 -15.36 7.34
CA PHE A 186 -0.67 -14.90 8.38
C PHE A 186 -1.59 -16.01 8.90
N ARG A 187 -2.11 -16.88 8.02
CA ARG A 187 -2.94 -18.03 8.41
C ARG A 187 -2.19 -19.06 9.25
N ARG A 188 -0.91 -19.27 8.98
CA ARG A 188 -0.08 -20.30 9.62
C ARG A 188 0.80 -19.79 10.74
N ALA A 189 0.80 -18.51 11.05
CA ALA A 189 1.57 -17.99 12.16
C ALA A 189 1.18 -18.72 13.45
N ARG A 190 2.19 -19.37 14.06
CA ARG A 190 2.05 -20.02 15.36
C ARG A 190 2.87 -19.24 16.36
N VAL A 191 2.28 -18.91 17.48
CA VAL A 191 2.93 -18.16 18.55
C VAL A 191 2.37 -18.59 19.89
N ASP A 192 3.22 -18.64 20.88
CA ASP A 192 2.76 -18.65 22.29
C ASP A 192 2.18 -17.26 22.59
N THR A 193 0.85 -17.15 22.49
CA THR A 193 0.13 -15.89 22.68
C THR A 193 0.32 -15.33 24.09
N VAL A 194 0.53 -16.19 25.10
CA VAL A 194 0.77 -15.76 26.49
C VAL A 194 2.14 -15.09 26.60
N ALA A 195 3.17 -15.74 26.07
CA ALA A 195 4.52 -15.18 26.04
C ALA A 195 4.58 -13.90 25.21
N LYS A 196 3.94 -13.90 24.01
CA LYS A 196 3.93 -12.72 23.13
C LYS A 196 3.15 -11.55 23.75
N LYS A 197 2.00 -11.78 24.41
CA LYS A 197 1.28 -10.74 25.14
C LYS A 197 2.16 -10.11 26.22
N ARG A 198 2.90 -10.92 26.99
CA ARG A 198 3.87 -10.40 27.99
C ARG A 198 4.99 -9.59 27.35
N GLU A 199 5.58 -10.07 26.24
CA GLU A 199 6.59 -9.33 25.47
C GLU A 199 6.08 -7.95 25.01
N LEU A 200 4.79 -7.87 24.61
CA LEU A 200 4.12 -6.62 24.25
C LEU A 200 3.75 -5.74 25.46
N GLY A 201 4.03 -6.18 26.68
CA GLY A 201 3.63 -5.49 27.90
C GLY A 201 2.13 -5.56 28.18
N LEU A 202 1.47 -6.63 27.72
CA LEU A 202 0.05 -6.88 27.89
C LEU A 202 -0.17 -7.98 28.94
N GLU A 203 -1.28 -7.86 29.68
CA GLU A 203 -1.71 -8.90 30.60
C GLU A 203 -2.37 -10.05 29.85
N PRO A 204 -1.91 -11.30 29.99
CA PRO A 204 -2.63 -12.47 29.48
C PRO A 204 -4.03 -12.58 30.11
N GLY A 205 -5.00 -13.02 29.29
CA GLY A 205 -6.40 -13.18 29.75
C GLY A 205 -7.27 -11.92 29.63
N ARG A 206 -6.68 -10.78 29.25
CA ARG A 206 -7.46 -9.57 28.93
C ARG A 206 -7.72 -9.46 27.44
N PRO A 207 -8.91 -9.00 27.00
CA PRO A 207 -9.16 -8.71 25.60
C PRO A 207 -8.21 -7.62 25.06
N VAL A 208 -7.72 -7.81 23.84
CA VAL A 208 -6.78 -6.89 23.18
C VAL A 208 -7.40 -6.30 21.92
N VAL A 209 -7.51 -4.99 21.90
CA VAL A 209 -7.91 -4.21 20.73
C VAL A 209 -6.66 -3.57 20.13
N GLY A 210 -6.30 -3.96 18.91
CA GLY A 210 -5.06 -3.53 18.28
C GLY A 210 -5.24 -2.71 17.02
N MET A 211 -4.31 -1.78 16.80
CA MET A 211 -4.16 -1.03 15.55
C MET A 211 -2.72 -1.16 15.05
N ILE A 212 -2.52 -1.38 13.76
CA ILE A 212 -1.20 -1.44 13.13
C ILE A 212 -1.17 -0.39 12.01
N ALA A 213 -0.40 0.68 12.21
CA ALA A 213 -0.33 1.77 11.26
C ALA A 213 0.88 2.70 11.50
N PRO A 214 1.42 3.35 10.45
CA PRO A 214 2.29 4.52 10.65
C PRO A 214 1.53 5.64 11.37
N LEU A 215 2.18 6.29 12.36
CA LEU A 215 1.56 7.38 13.14
C LEU A 215 1.59 8.68 12.35
N LYS A 216 0.66 8.85 11.43
CA LYS A 216 0.51 10.03 10.56
C LYS A 216 -0.96 10.44 10.40
N PRO A 217 -1.27 11.68 9.98
CA PRO A 217 -2.63 12.21 9.91
C PRO A 217 -3.60 11.32 9.12
N GLN A 218 -3.15 10.70 8.03
CA GLN A 218 -3.95 9.77 7.23
C GLN A 218 -4.58 8.64 8.06
N LYS A 219 -3.85 8.12 9.05
CA LYS A 219 -4.25 6.99 9.87
C LYS A 219 -5.07 7.38 11.10
N ALA A 220 -5.15 8.69 11.39
CA ALA A 220 -5.87 9.27 12.53
C ALA A 220 -5.64 8.51 13.85
N PRO A 221 -4.37 8.29 14.29
CA PRO A 221 -4.09 7.47 15.47
C PRO A 221 -4.68 8.06 16.76
N LEU A 222 -4.92 9.38 16.83
CA LEU A 222 -5.61 10.02 17.95
C LEU A 222 -7.07 9.55 18.06
N ASP A 223 -7.74 9.23 16.96
CA ASP A 223 -9.09 8.70 17.00
C ASP A 223 -9.13 7.29 17.59
N PHE A 224 -8.06 6.49 17.42
CA PHE A 224 -7.91 5.21 18.12
C PHE A 224 -7.75 5.40 19.63
N VAL A 225 -6.99 6.41 20.09
CA VAL A 225 -6.90 6.75 21.52
C VAL A 225 -8.25 7.21 22.08
N ARG A 226 -8.98 8.04 21.36
CA ARG A 226 -10.32 8.49 21.75
C ARG A 226 -11.32 7.34 21.83
N LEU A 227 -11.29 6.42 20.85
CA LEU A 227 -12.06 5.18 20.88
C LEU A 227 -11.70 4.36 22.10
N ALA A 228 -10.42 4.16 22.36
CA ALA A 228 -9.96 3.41 23.55
C ALA A 228 -10.48 4.03 24.86
N ALA A 229 -10.51 5.37 24.95
CA ALA A 229 -11.08 6.06 26.12
C ALA A 229 -12.58 5.84 26.26
N LEU A 230 -13.36 5.78 25.18
CA LEU A 230 -14.77 5.47 25.21
C LEU A 230 -15.02 4.03 25.67
N VAL A 231 -14.26 3.07 25.14
CA VAL A 231 -14.35 1.65 25.53
C VAL A 231 -13.94 1.46 26.98
N HIS A 232 -12.88 2.10 27.44
CA HIS A 232 -12.39 2.00 28.82
C HIS A 232 -13.43 2.49 29.85
N ARG A 233 -14.18 3.54 29.52
CA ARG A 233 -15.27 4.06 30.40
C ARG A 233 -16.40 3.07 30.63
N SER A 234 -16.62 2.11 29.75
CA SER A 234 -17.64 1.06 29.90
C SER A 234 -17.28 0.00 30.95
N LYS A 235 -16.11 0.14 31.60
CA LYS A 235 -15.56 -0.80 32.58
C LYS A 235 -15.24 -2.20 32.01
N LEU A 236 -15.22 -2.36 30.70
CA LEU A 236 -14.62 -3.54 30.06
C LEU A 236 -13.10 -3.43 30.17
N ASP A 237 -12.49 -4.44 30.77
CA ASP A 237 -11.06 -4.45 31.09
C ASP A 237 -10.22 -4.88 29.88
N ALA A 238 -10.37 -4.12 28.78
CA ALA A 238 -9.63 -4.32 27.55
C ALA A 238 -8.25 -3.62 27.57
N ARG A 239 -7.32 -4.17 26.82
CA ARG A 239 -5.99 -3.59 26.56
C ARG A 239 -5.92 -3.08 25.12
N PHE A 240 -5.27 -1.95 24.93
CA PHE A 240 -5.12 -1.31 23.62
C PHE A 240 -3.66 -1.33 23.19
N VAL A 241 -3.43 -1.68 21.92
CA VAL A 241 -2.08 -1.74 21.35
C VAL A 241 -2.04 -0.99 20.04
N LEU A 242 -1.11 -0.03 19.94
CA LEU A 242 -0.82 0.69 18.71
C LEU A 242 0.58 0.32 18.23
N VAL A 243 0.63 -0.45 17.14
CA VAL A 243 1.87 -0.91 16.52
C VAL A 243 2.23 0.01 15.38
N GLY A 244 3.39 0.62 15.45
CA GLY A 244 3.90 1.57 14.47
C GLY A 244 4.55 2.78 15.12
N ASP A 245 5.09 3.64 14.28
CA ASP A 245 5.76 4.87 14.69
C ASP A 245 5.53 5.95 13.63
N GLY A 246 5.89 7.21 13.94
CA GLY A 246 5.75 8.30 12.99
C GLY A 246 5.66 9.67 13.65
N GLU A 247 5.36 10.67 12.82
CA GLU A 247 5.37 12.08 13.21
C GLU A 247 4.37 12.44 14.33
N LEU A 248 3.31 11.65 14.52
CA LEU A 248 2.29 11.87 15.56
C LEU A 248 2.56 11.10 16.86
N ARG A 249 3.72 10.43 17.02
CA ARG A 249 4.01 9.64 18.22
C ARG A 249 3.83 10.46 19.50
N GLY A 250 4.49 11.59 19.62
CA GLY A 250 4.40 12.44 20.81
C GLY A 250 2.97 12.95 21.09
N ALA A 251 2.20 13.24 20.04
CA ALA A 251 0.80 13.64 20.20
C ALA A 251 -0.08 12.47 20.70
N VAL A 252 0.19 11.23 20.24
CA VAL A 252 -0.50 10.02 20.71
C VAL A 252 -0.16 9.74 22.18
N GLU A 253 1.11 9.82 22.57
CA GLU A 253 1.57 9.61 23.94
C GLU A 253 0.91 10.63 24.88
N ALA A 254 0.92 11.91 24.53
CA ALA A 254 0.28 12.97 25.30
C ALA A 254 -1.25 12.77 25.43
N GLU A 255 -1.91 12.31 24.37
CA GLU A 255 -3.35 12.06 24.41
C GLU A 255 -3.69 10.85 25.28
N VAL A 256 -2.88 9.79 25.25
CA VAL A 256 -3.02 8.60 26.13
C VAL A 256 -2.96 8.99 27.60
N GLU A 257 -1.99 9.83 27.97
CA GLU A 257 -1.87 10.36 29.33
C GLU A 257 -3.05 11.25 29.71
N ARG A 258 -3.43 12.18 28.81
CA ARG A 258 -4.53 13.12 29.03
C ARG A 258 -5.87 12.44 29.30
N VAL A 259 -6.13 11.29 28.65
CA VAL A 259 -7.39 10.54 28.85
C VAL A 259 -7.29 9.44 29.91
N GLY A 260 -6.14 9.31 30.59
CA GLY A 260 -5.92 8.38 31.70
C GLY A 260 -5.75 6.89 31.28
N LEU A 261 -5.23 6.63 30.10
CA LEU A 261 -5.07 5.27 29.55
C LEU A 261 -3.66 4.68 29.71
N ALA A 262 -2.72 5.35 30.40
CA ALA A 262 -1.31 4.93 30.50
C ALA A 262 -1.13 3.46 30.96
N GLY A 263 -2.01 2.93 31.80
CA GLY A 263 -1.98 1.54 32.28
C GLY A 263 -2.58 0.50 31.31
N SER A 264 -3.42 0.92 30.36
CA SER A 264 -4.18 0.02 29.48
C SER A 264 -3.84 0.18 27.98
N PHE A 265 -3.00 1.16 27.61
CA PHE A 265 -2.61 1.45 26.23
C PHE A 265 -1.10 1.30 26.04
N LYS A 266 -0.69 0.56 25.00
CA LYS A 266 0.72 0.34 24.67
C LYS A 266 1.05 0.81 23.26
N LEU A 267 2.14 1.61 23.13
CA LEU A 267 2.78 1.94 21.86
C LEU A 267 4.04 1.10 21.71
N THR A 268 4.10 0.23 20.71
CA THR A 268 5.22 -0.71 20.54
C THR A 268 6.33 -0.19 19.63
N GLY A 269 6.10 0.90 18.88
CA GLY A 269 6.97 1.28 17.78
C GLY A 269 6.84 0.34 16.58
N TRP A 270 7.80 0.43 15.64
CA TRP A 270 7.85 -0.43 14.47
C TRP A 270 8.14 -1.88 14.85
N ARG A 271 7.37 -2.82 14.26
CA ARG A 271 7.56 -4.26 14.43
C ARG A 271 7.62 -4.95 13.07
N ARG A 272 8.28 -6.10 13.01
CA ARG A 272 8.40 -6.94 11.80
C ARG A 272 7.64 -8.27 11.94
N ASP A 273 7.33 -8.67 13.15
CA ASP A 273 6.61 -9.89 13.53
C ASP A 273 5.08 -9.70 13.55
N ILE A 274 4.56 -8.98 12.56
CA ILE A 274 3.14 -8.56 12.51
C ILE A 274 2.18 -9.75 12.55
N ALA A 275 2.54 -10.86 11.91
CA ALA A 275 1.71 -12.07 11.91
C ALA A 275 1.56 -12.67 13.32
N GLU A 276 2.60 -12.61 14.16
CA GLU A 276 2.57 -13.06 15.55
C GLU A 276 1.79 -12.07 16.43
N VAL A 277 2.02 -10.77 16.22
CA VAL A 277 1.32 -9.71 16.96
C VAL A 277 -0.18 -9.77 16.75
N LEU A 278 -0.64 -9.98 15.51
CA LEU A 278 -2.06 -10.11 15.19
C LEU A 278 -2.72 -11.29 15.91
N ARG A 279 -1.99 -12.40 16.14
CA ARG A 279 -2.50 -13.52 16.95
C ARG A 279 -2.77 -13.17 18.41
N CYS A 280 -2.27 -12.04 18.89
CA CYS A 280 -2.54 -11.53 20.24
C CYS A 280 -3.77 -10.61 20.30
N PHE A 281 -4.35 -10.24 19.16
CA PHE A 281 -5.49 -9.33 19.10
C PHE A 281 -6.80 -10.10 19.07
N ASP A 282 -7.76 -9.64 19.86
CA ASP A 282 -9.14 -10.11 19.82
C ASP A 282 -9.95 -9.30 18.79
N LEU A 283 -9.59 -8.02 18.61
CA LEU A 283 -10.17 -7.13 17.61
C LEU A 283 -9.08 -6.29 16.96
N PHE A 284 -9.19 -6.09 15.65
CA PHE A 284 -8.36 -5.14 14.91
C PHE A 284 -9.15 -3.87 14.58
N VAL A 285 -8.56 -2.71 14.85
CA VAL A 285 -9.17 -1.40 14.56
C VAL A 285 -8.30 -0.62 13.60
N LEU A 286 -8.89 0.11 12.64
CA LEU A 286 -8.19 1.08 11.81
C LEU A 286 -9.05 2.33 11.58
N THR A 287 -8.55 3.47 12.03
CA THR A 287 -9.22 4.78 12.04
C THR A 287 -8.90 5.66 10.82
N SER A 288 -8.39 5.09 9.74
CA SER A 288 -7.90 5.82 8.57
C SER A 288 -8.92 6.78 7.96
N LEU A 289 -8.47 7.95 7.54
CA LEU A 289 -9.28 8.95 6.85
C LEU A 289 -9.36 8.72 5.33
N TRP A 290 -8.37 8.06 4.74
CA TRP A 290 -8.32 7.63 3.33
C TRP A 290 -7.28 6.52 3.15
N GLU A 291 -7.50 5.63 2.17
CA GLU A 291 -6.63 4.51 1.82
C GLU A 291 -6.62 4.30 0.30
N GLY A 292 -5.85 3.35 -0.19
CA GLY A 292 -6.05 2.73 -1.50
C GLY A 292 -6.79 1.41 -1.34
N LEU A 293 -6.08 0.43 -0.79
CA LEU A 293 -6.59 -0.84 -0.26
C LEU A 293 -5.88 -1.09 1.07
N PRO A 294 -6.59 -1.10 2.22
CA PRO A 294 -5.95 -1.31 3.52
C PRO A 294 -5.43 -2.75 3.67
N ARG A 295 -4.16 -2.99 3.36
CA ARG A 295 -3.54 -4.33 3.46
C ARG A 295 -3.66 -4.93 4.86
N VAL A 296 -3.56 -4.10 5.89
CA VAL A 296 -3.68 -4.55 7.29
C VAL A 296 -5.03 -5.18 7.61
N TYR A 297 -6.11 -4.88 6.84
CA TYR A 297 -7.37 -5.60 6.94
C TYR A 297 -7.24 -7.04 6.46
N LEU A 298 -6.53 -7.26 5.35
CA LEU A 298 -6.24 -8.59 4.83
C LEU A 298 -5.36 -9.38 5.80
N GLU A 299 -4.38 -8.72 6.40
CA GLU A 299 -3.46 -9.30 7.40
C GLU A 299 -4.23 -9.72 8.66
N ALA A 300 -5.10 -8.85 9.20
CA ALA A 300 -5.93 -9.15 10.36
C ALA A 300 -6.91 -10.29 10.07
N LEU A 301 -7.65 -10.22 8.97
CA LEU A 301 -8.61 -11.26 8.57
C LEU A 301 -7.93 -12.60 8.31
N ALA A 302 -6.78 -12.63 7.62
CA ALA A 302 -6.01 -13.85 7.40
C ALA A 302 -5.49 -14.47 8.72
N SER A 303 -5.33 -13.65 9.75
CA SER A 303 -5.00 -14.08 11.12
C SER A 303 -6.21 -14.50 11.94
N GLY A 304 -7.43 -14.50 11.38
CA GLY A 304 -8.66 -14.83 12.10
C GLY A 304 -9.15 -13.72 13.06
N VAL A 305 -8.68 -12.48 12.88
CA VAL A 305 -9.02 -11.33 13.72
C VAL A 305 -10.08 -10.49 13.02
N PRO A 306 -11.27 -10.28 13.63
CA PRO A 306 -12.31 -9.44 13.04
C PRO A 306 -11.90 -7.97 13.05
N VAL A 307 -12.38 -7.23 12.05
CA VAL A 307 -11.99 -5.85 11.79
C VAL A 307 -13.11 -4.88 12.11
N VAL A 308 -12.82 -3.82 12.86
CA VAL A 308 -13.65 -2.61 12.94
C VAL A 308 -12.88 -1.46 12.30
N GLY A 309 -13.34 -0.98 11.17
CA GLY A 309 -12.58 -0.02 10.39
C GLY A 309 -13.42 1.09 9.77
N THR A 310 -12.74 2.04 9.13
CA THR A 310 -13.40 3.12 8.41
C THR A 310 -13.75 2.73 6.98
N ARG A 311 -14.92 3.18 6.50
CA ARG A 311 -15.43 2.99 5.13
C ARG A 311 -14.72 3.92 4.15
N VAL A 312 -13.47 3.60 3.84
CA VAL A 312 -12.61 4.38 2.94
C VAL A 312 -12.23 3.58 1.70
N ASP A 313 -12.25 4.21 0.54
CA ASP A 313 -11.78 3.67 -0.75
C ASP A 313 -12.08 2.15 -0.91
N GLY A 314 -11.04 1.31 -1.01
CA GLY A 314 -11.15 -0.14 -1.19
C GLY A 314 -11.52 -0.94 0.07
N ALA A 315 -11.84 -0.31 1.21
CA ALA A 315 -12.15 -1.03 2.46
C ALA A 315 -13.36 -1.99 2.31
N ALA A 316 -14.42 -1.54 1.62
CA ALA A 316 -15.63 -2.35 1.37
C ALA A 316 -15.41 -3.51 0.38
N GLU A 317 -14.26 -3.57 -0.28
CA GLU A 317 -13.88 -4.70 -1.13
C GLU A 317 -13.27 -5.85 -0.31
N VAL A 318 -12.86 -5.56 0.92
CA VAL A 318 -12.26 -6.51 1.86
C VAL A 318 -13.22 -6.86 3.00
N ILE A 319 -13.82 -5.83 3.60
CA ILE A 319 -14.72 -5.99 4.74
C ILE A 319 -16.17 -6.09 4.25
N ARG A 320 -16.79 -7.23 4.53
CA ARG A 320 -18.23 -7.44 4.39
C ARG A 320 -18.89 -7.12 5.73
N ASP A 321 -19.58 -5.97 5.78
CA ASP A 321 -20.17 -5.42 6.98
C ASP A 321 -21.11 -6.43 7.69
N GLY A 322 -20.93 -6.63 8.99
CA GLY A 322 -21.62 -7.63 9.79
C GLY A 322 -21.22 -9.10 9.54
N VAL A 323 -20.28 -9.38 8.61
CA VAL A 323 -19.86 -10.75 8.27
C VAL A 323 -18.45 -11.06 8.76
N ASN A 324 -17.45 -10.29 8.36
CA ASN A 324 -16.05 -10.46 8.75
C ASN A 324 -15.49 -9.21 9.46
N GLY A 325 -16.33 -8.23 9.73
CA GLY A 325 -16.00 -6.97 10.37
C GLY A 325 -17.12 -5.95 10.27
N TYR A 326 -16.84 -4.74 10.75
CA TYR A 326 -17.72 -3.59 10.64
C TYR A 326 -17.00 -2.41 9.98
N LEU A 327 -17.74 -1.64 9.17
CA LEU A 327 -17.27 -0.40 8.57
C LEU A 327 -18.12 0.78 9.04
N VAL A 328 -17.45 1.80 9.60
CA VAL A 328 -18.06 3.08 10.00
C VAL A 328 -17.51 4.23 9.18
N GLU A 329 -18.19 5.37 9.17
CA GLU A 329 -17.69 6.54 8.44
C GLU A 329 -16.40 7.09 9.06
N PRO A 330 -15.46 7.60 8.25
CA PRO A 330 -14.22 8.22 8.76
C PRO A 330 -14.53 9.37 9.74
N GLY A 331 -13.93 9.31 10.95
CA GLY A 331 -14.14 10.27 12.02
C GLY A 331 -15.31 9.94 12.95
N ASP A 332 -16.12 8.93 12.65
CA ASP A 332 -17.16 8.43 13.57
C ASP A 332 -16.55 7.54 14.67
N VAL A 333 -15.83 8.19 15.58
CA VAL A 333 -15.15 7.51 16.70
C VAL A 333 -16.15 6.84 17.64
N ARG A 334 -17.34 7.43 17.83
CA ARG A 334 -18.38 6.86 18.70
C ARG A 334 -18.99 5.60 18.10
N GLY A 335 -19.43 5.65 16.85
CA GLY A 335 -19.96 4.48 16.16
C GLY A 335 -18.93 3.34 16.08
N MET A 336 -17.63 3.66 15.93
CA MET A 336 -16.57 2.67 15.98
C MET A 336 -16.41 2.06 17.38
N ALA A 337 -16.48 2.88 18.45
CA ALA A 337 -16.43 2.40 19.83
C ALA A 337 -17.63 1.49 20.16
N ASP A 338 -18.83 1.83 19.69
CA ASP A 338 -20.03 1.02 19.88
C ASP A 338 -19.87 -0.38 19.25
N ARG A 339 -19.28 -0.48 18.04
CA ARG A 339 -18.97 -1.77 17.39
C ARG A 339 -17.90 -2.58 18.14
N VAL A 340 -16.89 -1.91 18.66
CA VAL A 340 -15.86 -2.55 19.50
C VAL A 340 -16.49 -3.07 20.79
N LEU A 341 -17.33 -2.29 21.45
CA LEU A 341 -18.05 -2.71 22.68
C LEU A 341 -18.97 -3.90 22.42
N GLU A 342 -19.71 -3.88 21.31
CA GLU A 342 -20.58 -4.99 20.88
C GLU A 342 -19.77 -6.30 20.77
N LEU A 343 -18.63 -6.28 20.07
CA LEU A 343 -17.80 -7.46 19.86
C LEU A 343 -17.07 -7.90 21.12
N LEU A 344 -16.67 -6.99 22.01
CA LEU A 344 -16.08 -7.33 23.30
C LEU A 344 -17.11 -7.94 24.27
N ALA A 345 -18.38 -7.52 24.20
CA ALA A 345 -19.47 -8.09 24.97
C ALA A 345 -19.91 -9.48 24.47
N HIS A 346 -19.65 -9.79 23.18
CA HIS A 346 -20.02 -11.04 22.51
C HIS A 346 -18.81 -11.71 21.85
N PRO A 347 -17.85 -12.27 22.62
CA PRO A 347 -16.62 -12.86 22.08
C PRO A 347 -16.86 -13.99 21.08
N ASP A 348 -17.95 -14.76 21.25
CA ASP A 348 -18.35 -15.80 20.32
C ASP A 348 -18.72 -15.24 18.92
N VAL A 349 -19.35 -14.07 18.86
CA VAL A 349 -19.63 -13.36 17.62
C VAL A 349 -18.31 -12.88 16.97
N ALA A 350 -17.41 -12.29 17.76
CA ALA A 350 -16.11 -11.85 17.29
C ALA A 350 -15.30 -13.00 16.69
N VAL A 351 -15.24 -14.14 17.37
CA VAL A 351 -14.53 -15.35 16.88
C VAL A 351 -15.15 -15.86 15.57
N ARG A 352 -16.49 -16.00 15.49
CA ARG A 352 -17.15 -16.41 14.24
C ARG A 352 -16.89 -15.43 13.09
N MET A 353 -16.88 -14.14 13.38
CA MET A 353 -16.58 -13.07 12.39
C MET A 353 -15.14 -13.17 11.90
N GLY A 354 -14.16 -13.38 12.79
CA GLY A 354 -12.76 -13.61 12.44
C GLY A 354 -12.58 -14.85 11.56
N GLN A 355 -13.21 -15.99 11.92
CA GLN A 355 -13.16 -17.22 11.12
C GLN A 355 -13.69 -17.03 9.69
N LYS A 356 -14.79 -16.25 9.53
CA LYS A 356 -15.29 -15.89 8.19
C LYS A 356 -14.31 -14.99 7.43
N GLY A 357 -13.48 -14.23 8.13
CA GLY A 357 -12.42 -13.42 7.56
C GLY A 357 -11.27 -14.24 6.94
N GLU A 358 -10.96 -15.41 7.48
CA GLU A 358 -9.88 -16.26 6.96
C GLU A 358 -10.09 -16.72 5.51
N SER A 359 -11.34 -16.77 5.05
CA SER A 359 -11.72 -17.17 3.68
C SER A 359 -11.58 -16.03 2.68
N LEU A 360 -10.42 -15.38 2.63
CA LEU A 360 -10.14 -14.32 1.66
C LEU A 360 -9.94 -14.90 0.24
N PRO A 361 -10.50 -14.24 -0.80
CA PRO A 361 -10.26 -14.58 -2.20
C PRO A 361 -8.77 -14.58 -2.56
N GLN A 362 -8.39 -15.49 -3.47
CA GLN A 362 -7.00 -15.64 -3.90
C GLN A 362 -6.42 -14.38 -4.55
N GLU A 363 -7.26 -13.50 -5.11
CA GLU A 363 -6.83 -12.22 -5.69
C GLU A 363 -6.16 -11.26 -4.69
N PHE A 364 -6.30 -11.51 -3.38
CA PHE A 364 -5.61 -10.78 -2.31
C PHE A 364 -4.29 -11.43 -1.89
N ASP A 365 -3.94 -12.61 -2.44
CA ASP A 365 -2.64 -13.23 -2.19
C ASP A 365 -1.54 -12.50 -2.99
N ILE A 366 -0.41 -12.25 -2.33
CA ILE A 366 0.69 -11.50 -2.92
C ILE A 366 1.32 -12.23 -4.13
N ARG A 367 1.27 -13.57 -4.15
CA ARG A 367 1.76 -14.37 -5.29
C ARG A 367 0.83 -14.26 -6.50
N ASP A 368 -0.49 -14.14 -6.26
CA ASP A 368 -1.45 -13.87 -7.35
C ASP A 368 -1.26 -12.47 -7.93
N MET A 369 -1.01 -11.49 -7.06
CA MET A 369 -0.65 -10.13 -7.50
C MET A 369 0.55 -10.15 -8.46
N ILE A 370 1.63 -10.89 -8.13
CA ILE A 370 2.81 -11.00 -9.00
C ILE A 370 2.45 -11.65 -10.34
N ARG A 371 1.73 -12.79 -10.32
CA ARG A 371 1.31 -13.46 -11.57
C ARG A 371 0.48 -12.56 -12.48
N ARG A 372 -0.43 -11.74 -11.91
CA ARG A 372 -1.23 -10.78 -12.69
C ARG A 372 -0.37 -9.66 -13.25
N LEU A 373 0.57 -9.15 -12.45
CA LEU A 373 1.49 -8.10 -12.86
C LEU A 373 2.39 -8.57 -14.02
N GLU A 374 2.96 -9.76 -13.92
CA GLU A 374 3.79 -10.35 -14.97
C GLU A 374 3.02 -10.57 -16.27
N ARG A 375 1.77 -11.05 -16.21
CA ARG A 375 0.92 -11.18 -17.40
C ARG A 375 0.68 -9.83 -18.08
N GLU A 376 0.45 -8.76 -17.32
CA GLU A 376 0.29 -7.41 -17.88
C GLU A 376 1.61 -6.91 -18.49
N TYR A 377 2.75 -7.19 -17.87
CA TYR A 377 4.05 -6.84 -18.46
C TYR A 377 4.30 -7.57 -19.78
N ASP A 378 4.06 -8.88 -19.84
CA ASP A 378 4.22 -9.66 -21.08
C ASP A 378 3.33 -9.15 -22.20
N ARG A 379 2.07 -8.85 -21.88
CA ARG A 379 1.13 -8.29 -22.85
C ARG A 379 1.66 -6.97 -23.41
N LEU A 380 2.07 -6.04 -22.54
CA LEU A 380 2.60 -4.74 -22.97
C LEU A 380 3.89 -4.85 -23.78
N VAL A 381 4.77 -5.79 -23.43
CA VAL A 381 5.99 -6.08 -24.20
C VAL A 381 5.66 -6.68 -25.57
N GLY A 382 4.66 -7.55 -25.64
CA GLY A 382 4.15 -8.11 -26.90
C GLY A 382 3.56 -7.05 -27.81
N ASP A 383 2.68 -6.21 -27.29
CA ASP A 383 2.05 -5.11 -28.00
C ASP A 383 3.10 -4.12 -28.56
N GLN A 384 4.15 -3.80 -27.76
CA GLN A 384 5.24 -2.92 -28.18
C GLN A 384 6.01 -3.51 -29.38
N LYS A 385 6.37 -4.80 -29.31
CA LYS A 385 7.09 -5.48 -30.41
C LYS A 385 6.25 -5.50 -31.70
N GLN A 386 4.96 -5.72 -31.63
CA GLN A 386 4.07 -5.68 -32.79
C GLN A 386 3.97 -4.26 -33.37
N GLY A 387 3.85 -3.24 -32.51
CA GLY A 387 3.82 -1.84 -32.94
C GLY A 387 5.12 -1.42 -33.64
N ASP A 388 6.28 -1.86 -33.15
CA ASP A 388 7.57 -1.59 -33.77
C ASP A 388 7.69 -2.28 -35.16
N ILE A 389 7.23 -3.52 -35.29
CA ILE A 389 7.21 -4.26 -36.58
C ILE A 389 6.34 -3.53 -37.59
N VAL A 390 5.12 -3.11 -37.23
CA VAL A 390 4.21 -2.38 -38.11
C VAL A 390 4.79 -1.02 -38.53
N SER A 391 5.43 -0.30 -37.58
CA SER A 391 6.09 0.98 -37.86
C SER A 391 7.27 0.83 -38.82
N VAL A 392 8.04 -0.25 -38.70
CA VAL A 392 9.14 -0.56 -39.65
C VAL A 392 8.62 -0.93 -41.03
N ALA A 393 7.59 -1.80 -41.09
CA ALA A 393 6.96 -2.19 -42.35
C ALA A 393 6.34 -1.00 -43.11
N SER A 394 5.73 -0.05 -42.39
CA SER A 394 5.16 1.16 -42.99
C SER A 394 6.23 2.16 -43.52
N ARG A 395 7.46 2.15 -42.94
CA ARG A 395 8.56 3.01 -43.38
C ARG A 395 9.33 2.46 -44.58
N TYR A 396 9.37 1.16 -44.76
CA TYR A 396 10.18 0.51 -45.80
C TYR A 396 9.38 -0.10 -46.96
N GLY A 397 8.06 0.14 -47.03
CA GLY A 397 7.19 -0.31 -48.14
C GLY A 397 7.37 -1.78 -48.48
N THR A 398 6.28 -2.55 -48.61
CA THR A 398 6.36 -3.90 -49.19
C THR A 398 6.99 -3.84 -50.55
N PRO A 399 8.03 -4.66 -50.87
CA PRO A 399 8.52 -4.75 -52.26
C PRO A 399 7.37 -5.21 -53.14
N ALA A 400 7.07 -4.45 -54.18
CA ALA A 400 6.12 -4.86 -55.21
C ALA A 400 6.58 -6.21 -55.78
N GLN A 401 5.73 -7.21 -55.69
CA GLN A 401 5.87 -8.44 -56.47
C GLN A 401 5.56 -8.09 -57.92
N ASN A 402 6.58 -8.05 -58.77
CA ASN A 402 6.44 -8.18 -60.19
C ASN A 402 6.47 -9.65 -60.56
#